data_98f725f94dfacbae0862831375b5a5fa
#
_entry.id   98f725f94dfacbae0862831375b5a5fa
#
_cell.length_a   1.000
_cell.length_b   1.000
_cell.length_c   1.000
_cell.angle_alpha   90.00
_cell.angle_beta   90.00
_cell.angle_gamma   90.00
#
_symmetry.space_group_name_H-M   'P 1'
#
loop_
_entity.id
_entity.type
_entity.pdbx_description
1 polymer ?
#
loop_
_entity_poly.entity_id
_entity_poly.type
_entity_poly.pdbx_seq_one_letter_code
_entity_poly.pdbx_strand_id
1 'polypeptide(L)'
;MPGLNSTRAEAAERSSHLAIESYQVSLDLTLGDEIFESTTVVKFSCNKAGYETFIDAVGRNVIKATLNGQVVDTANYDGESIFIKNLATQNELVIHMNGLYSKTGEGLQRSVDPVDNEVYLYSQGETAFIRKMYPCFDQPDLKATFTLTAIAPKHWSVISNSPVAEKVDLADDKTQWRFK
;
A
#
# COMPACT_ATOMS: atom_id res chain seq x y z
N MET A 1 9.58 -18.91 3.28
CA MET A 1 9.11 -17.53 3.03
C MET A 1 9.29 -17.25 1.55
N PRO A 2 8.34 -16.60 0.86
CA PRO A 2 8.58 -16.15 -0.48
C PRO A 2 9.76 -15.15 -0.45
N GLY A 3 10.63 -15.21 -1.45
CA GLY A 3 11.69 -14.22 -1.58
C GLY A 3 11.13 -12.86 -2.01
N LEU A 4 11.98 -11.83 -2.01
CA LEU A 4 11.65 -10.47 -2.51
C LEU A 4 10.97 -10.47 -3.89
N ASN A 5 11.25 -11.48 -4.72
CA ASN A 5 10.66 -11.66 -6.03
C ASN A 5 9.97 -13.02 -6.10
N SER A 6 8.68 -13.02 -6.39
CA SER A 6 7.94 -14.24 -6.69
C SER A 6 8.51 -14.92 -7.94
N THR A 7 8.64 -16.22 -7.90
CA THR A 7 8.94 -17.00 -9.09
C THR A 7 7.72 -17.00 -10.03
N ARG A 8 7.93 -17.32 -11.31
CA ARG A 8 6.85 -17.46 -12.28
C ARG A 8 5.80 -18.49 -11.84
N ALA A 9 6.22 -19.57 -11.18
CA ALA A 9 5.31 -20.60 -10.68
C ALA A 9 4.44 -20.09 -9.53
N GLU A 10 5.03 -19.40 -8.55
CA GLU A 10 4.29 -18.78 -7.43
C GLU A 10 3.31 -17.71 -7.91
N ALA A 11 3.72 -16.86 -8.86
CA ALA A 11 2.86 -15.86 -9.45
C ALA A 11 1.68 -16.50 -10.19
N ALA A 12 1.92 -17.55 -11.00
CA ALA A 12 0.89 -18.27 -11.72
C ALA A 12 -0.07 -19.01 -10.78
N GLU A 13 0.42 -19.60 -9.70
CA GLU A 13 -0.43 -20.23 -8.69
C GLU A 13 -1.33 -19.19 -8.01
N ARG A 14 -0.76 -18.08 -7.53
CA ARG A 14 -1.50 -17.01 -6.88
C ARG A 14 -2.59 -16.43 -7.79
N SER A 15 -2.27 -16.11 -9.06
CA SER A 15 -3.24 -15.58 -10.00
C SER A 15 -4.31 -16.59 -10.42
N SER A 16 -4.05 -17.90 -10.33
CA SER A 16 -5.07 -18.92 -10.58
C SER A 16 -6.14 -19.01 -9.48
N HIS A 17 -5.83 -18.50 -8.29
CA HIS A 17 -6.72 -18.57 -7.13
C HIS A 17 -7.34 -17.23 -6.73
N LEU A 18 -6.69 -16.11 -7.01
CA LEU A 18 -7.11 -14.79 -6.58
C LEU A 18 -7.60 -13.93 -7.76
N ALA A 19 -8.67 -13.17 -7.52
CA ALA A 19 -9.08 -12.07 -8.38
C ALA A 19 -9.26 -10.83 -7.51
N ILE A 20 -8.45 -9.80 -7.77
CA ILE A 20 -8.46 -8.58 -6.96
C ILE A 20 -9.51 -7.63 -7.52
N GLU A 21 -10.38 -7.13 -6.66
CA GLU A 21 -11.46 -6.24 -7.04
C GLU A 21 -11.02 -4.78 -6.93
N SER A 22 -10.55 -4.40 -5.74
CA SER A 22 -10.23 -3.00 -5.47
C SER A 22 -9.17 -2.81 -4.39
N TYR A 23 -8.45 -1.70 -4.51
CA TYR A 23 -7.62 -1.11 -3.46
C TYR A 23 -8.17 0.26 -3.08
N GLN A 24 -8.34 0.49 -1.77
CA GLN A 24 -8.51 1.82 -1.20
C GLN A 24 -7.27 2.11 -0.36
N VAL A 25 -6.49 3.09 -0.79
CA VAL A 25 -5.23 3.44 -0.15
C VAL A 25 -5.35 4.82 0.47
N SER A 26 -4.98 4.92 1.75
CA SER A 26 -4.86 6.19 2.46
C SER A 26 -3.43 6.36 2.96
N LEU A 27 -2.82 7.50 2.67
CA LEU A 27 -1.47 7.85 3.10
C LEU A 27 -1.51 9.08 4.00
N ASP A 28 -0.83 9.04 5.14
CA ASP A 28 -0.50 10.24 5.92
C ASP A 28 0.98 10.60 5.71
N LEU A 29 1.21 11.69 5.00
CA LEU A 29 2.52 12.18 4.58
C LEU A 29 3.05 13.28 5.53
N THR A 30 2.44 13.43 6.71
CA THR A 30 2.72 14.52 7.66
C THR A 30 3.54 14.07 8.87
N LEU A 31 4.04 12.83 8.90
CA LEU A 31 4.66 12.21 10.06
C LEU A 31 6.19 12.39 10.12
N GLY A 32 6.73 13.34 9.38
CA GLY A 32 8.16 13.66 9.39
C GLY A 32 8.88 13.22 8.11
N ASP A 33 10.16 12.93 8.21
CA ASP A 33 11.04 12.77 7.06
C ASP A 33 11.54 11.33 6.81
N GLU A 34 11.24 10.41 7.73
CA GLU A 34 11.64 9.00 7.61
C GLU A 34 10.49 8.08 7.23
N ILE A 35 9.31 8.33 7.82
CA ILE A 35 8.14 7.44 7.71
C ILE A 35 6.90 8.19 7.23
N PHE A 36 5.99 7.41 6.68
CA PHE A 36 4.60 7.80 6.44
C PHE A 36 3.69 6.66 6.89
N GLU A 37 2.45 6.94 7.25
CA GLU A 37 1.45 5.89 7.47
C GLU A 37 0.73 5.54 6.18
N SER A 38 0.49 4.24 6.00
CA SER A 38 -0.31 3.68 4.93
C SER A 38 -1.42 2.82 5.51
N THR A 39 -2.65 3.10 5.14
CA THR A 39 -3.79 2.21 5.37
C THR A 39 -4.30 1.73 4.03
N THR A 40 -4.30 0.41 3.83
CA THR A 40 -4.79 -0.22 2.61
C THR A 40 -5.96 -1.13 2.92
N VAL A 41 -7.08 -0.95 2.20
CA VAL A 41 -8.20 -1.88 2.18
C VAL A 41 -8.19 -2.59 0.83
N VAL A 42 -8.05 -3.91 0.85
CA VAL A 42 -8.06 -4.75 -0.37
C VAL A 42 -9.30 -5.62 -0.34
N LYS A 43 -10.11 -5.55 -1.41
CA LYS A 43 -11.22 -6.48 -1.65
C LYS A 43 -10.85 -7.44 -2.77
N PHE A 44 -11.03 -8.72 -2.51
CA PHE A 44 -10.65 -9.76 -3.46
C PHE A 44 -11.44 -11.05 -3.25
N SER A 45 -11.59 -11.82 -4.31
CA SER A 45 -12.14 -13.17 -4.25
C SER A 45 -11.05 -14.22 -4.31
N CYS A 46 -11.36 -15.39 -3.73
CA CYS A 46 -10.54 -16.59 -3.80
C CYS A 46 -11.43 -17.78 -4.20
N ASN A 47 -11.02 -18.51 -5.23
CA ASN A 47 -11.78 -19.68 -5.71
C ASN A 47 -11.49 -20.97 -4.92
N LYS A 48 -10.59 -20.91 -3.92
CA LYS A 48 -10.18 -22.03 -3.09
C LYS A 48 -10.35 -21.68 -1.61
N ALA A 49 -11.44 -22.12 -1.00
CA ALA A 49 -11.68 -21.88 0.43
C ALA A 49 -10.55 -22.44 1.30
N GLY A 50 -10.16 -21.69 2.32
CA GLY A 50 -9.04 -22.05 3.19
C GLY A 50 -7.66 -21.87 2.58
N TYR A 51 -7.55 -21.27 1.38
CA TYR A 51 -6.27 -20.98 0.75
C TYR A 51 -5.42 -20.07 1.64
N GLU A 52 -4.12 -20.29 1.59
CA GLU A 52 -3.12 -19.49 2.30
C GLU A 52 -2.22 -18.81 1.27
N THR A 53 -1.90 -17.55 1.50
CA THR A 53 -1.02 -16.79 0.63
C THR A 53 -0.35 -15.67 1.43
N PHE A 54 0.26 -14.72 0.75
CA PHE A 54 0.83 -13.53 1.35
C PHE A 54 0.46 -12.29 0.53
N ILE A 55 0.49 -11.14 1.17
CA ILE A 55 0.45 -9.84 0.52
C ILE A 55 1.81 -9.16 0.69
N ASP A 56 2.28 -8.56 -0.39
CA ASP A 56 3.55 -7.83 -0.39
C ASP A 56 3.38 -6.51 0.37
N ALA A 57 4.27 -6.23 1.30
CA ALA A 57 4.21 -5.06 2.18
C ALA A 57 5.61 -4.76 2.70
N VAL A 58 6.28 -3.79 2.09
CA VAL A 58 7.64 -3.40 2.51
C VAL A 58 7.55 -2.12 3.34
N GLY A 59 7.98 -2.19 4.59
CA GLY A 59 7.92 -1.04 5.48
C GLY A 59 8.57 -1.29 6.83
N ARG A 60 8.45 -0.32 7.71
CA ARG A 60 9.08 -0.36 9.04
C ARG A 60 8.42 -1.38 9.96
N ASN A 61 7.10 -1.33 10.06
CA ASN A 61 6.31 -2.22 10.89
C ASN A 61 4.83 -2.18 10.52
N VAL A 62 4.16 -3.28 10.79
CA VAL A 62 2.69 -3.36 10.71
C VAL A 62 2.11 -2.92 12.05
N ILE A 63 1.21 -1.94 12.02
CA ILE A 63 0.49 -1.45 13.20
C ILE A 63 -0.69 -2.38 13.48
N LYS A 64 -1.44 -2.71 12.43
CA LYS A 64 -2.61 -3.60 12.51
C LYS A 64 -2.90 -4.24 11.16
N ALA A 65 -3.28 -5.49 11.17
CA ALA A 65 -3.84 -6.17 9.99
C ALA A 65 -5.08 -6.96 10.39
N THR A 66 -6.12 -6.92 9.55
CA THR A 66 -7.34 -7.74 9.73
C THR A 66 -7.79 -8.32 8.41
N LEU A 67 -8.17 -9.60 8.41
CA LEU A 67 -8.81 -10.29 7.30
C LEU A 67 -10.25 -10.63 7.70
N ASN A 68 -11.23 -10.13 6.95
CA ASN A 68 -12.65 -10.32 7.23
C ASN A 68 -13.04 -9.96 8.68
N GLY A 69 -12.42 -8.87 9.20
CA GLY A 69 -12.61 -8.41 10.56
C GLY A 69 -11.83 -9.17 11.65
N GLN A 70 -11.17 -10.29 11.32
CA GLN A 70 -10.35 -11.06 12.26
C GLN A 70 -8.90 -10.58 12.21
N VAL A 71 -8.26 -10.48 13.38
CA VAL A 71 -6.87 -10.03 13.49
C VAL A 71 -5.95 -11.03 12.79
N VAL A 72 -5.08 -10.52 11.91
CA VAL A 72 -3.99 -11.28 11.31
C VAL A 72 -2.78 -11.19 12.22
N ASP A 73 -2.16 -12.33 12.54
CA ASP A 73 -0.92 -12.37 13.29
C ASP A 73 0.24 -11.81 12.45
N THR A 74 0.82 -10.73 12.91
CA THR A 74 1.95 -10.05 12.26
C THR A 74 3.22 -10.06 13.13
N ALA A 75 3.27 -10.88 14.20
CA ALA A 75 4.41 -10.96 15.10
C ALA A 75 5.72 -11.35 14.39
N ASN A 76 5.60 -12.14 13.30
CA ASN A 76 6.72 -12.58 12.48
C ASN A 76 6.83 -11.81 11.15
N TYR A 77 6.35 -10.57 11.10
CA TYR A 77 6.53 -9.73 9.93
C TYR A 77 8.02 -9.47 9.68
N ASP A 78 8.47 -9.81 8.48
CA ASP A 78 9.88 -9.79 8.08
C ASP A 78 10.34 -8.46 7.46
N GLY A 79 9.44 -7.48 7.35
CA GLY A 79 9.69 -6.23 6.66
C GLY A 79 9.30 -6.24 5.17
N GLU A 80 8.83 -7.38 4.64
CA GLU A 80 8.60 -7.57 3.21
C GLU A 80 7.19 -8.09 2.87
N SER A 81 6.60 -8.96 3.71
CA SER A 81 5.32 -9.60 3.41
C SER A 81 4.51 -9.96 4.66
N ILE A 82 3.20 -10.02 4.49
CA ILE A 82 2.26 -10.44 5.53
C ILE A 82 1.56 -11.71 5.05
N PHE A 83 1.69 -12.81 5.82
CA PHE A 83 0.99 -14.05 5.54
C PHE A 83 -0.48 -13.95 5.92
N ILE A 84 -1.35 -14.39 5.01
CA ILE A 84 -2.79 -14.45 5.21
C ILE A 84 -3.28 -15.87 4.99
N LYS A 85 -4.13 -16.33 5.89
CA LYS A 85 -4.62 -17.71 5.94
C LYS A 85 -6.13 -17.78 5.99
N ASN A 86 -6.66 -18.95 5.67
CA ASN A 86 -8.09 -19.22 5.77
C ASN A 86 -8.95 -18.28 4.93
N LEU A 87 -8.53 -18.02 3.68
CA LEU A 87 -9.29 -17.18 2.77
C LEU A 87 -10.70 -17.75 2.54
N ALA A 88 -11.69 -16.87 2.62
CA ALA A 88 -13.05 -17.13 2.18
C ALA A 88 -13.18 -16.93 0.65
N THR A 89 -14.37 -17.18 0.10
CA THR A 89 -14.66 -16.87 -1.30
C THR A 89 -14.60 -15.37 -1.58
N GLN A 90 -15.04 -14.53 -0.64
CA GLN A 90 -14.92 -13.08 -0.68
C GLN A 90 -14.13 -12.61 0.54
N ASN A 91 -13.20 -11.70 0.34
CA ASN A 91 -12.29 -11.25 1.39
C ASN A 91 -12.15 -9.73 1.38
N GLU A 92 -12.05 -9.18 2.59
CA GLU A 92 -11.61 -7.82 2.85
C GLU A 92 -10.39 -7.87 3.77
N LEU A 93 -9.27 -7.40 3.28
CA LEU A 93 -8.02 -7.30 4.04
C LEU A 93 -7.73 -5.84 4.31
N VAL A 94 -7.60 -5.47 5.58
CA VAL A 94 -7.24 -4.12 6.00
C VAL A 94 -5.87 -4.16 6.67
N ILE A 95 -4.94 -3.36 6.17
CA ILE A 95 -3.58 -3.26 6.71
C ILE A 95 -3.26 -1.80 7.01
N HIS A 96 -2.83 -1.53 8.23
CA HIS A 96 -2.29 -0.26 8.67
C HIS A 96 -0.82 -0.45 9.05
N MET A 97 0.08 0.29 8.40
CA MET A 97 1.52 0.14 8.58
C MET A 97 2.27 1.46 8.44
N ASN A 98 3.47 1.49 9.00
CA ASN A 98 4.45 2.54 8.73
C ASN A 98 5.31 2.16 7.52
N GLY A 99 5.18 2.91 6.43
CA GLY A 99 6.09 2.88 5.30
C GLY A 99 7.35 3.68 5.56
N LEU A 100 8.37 3.44 4.75
CA LEU A 100 9.64 4.20 4.76
C LEU A 100 9.76 4.99 3.47
N TYR A 101 10.08 6.28 3.58
CA TYR A 101 10.43 7.05 2.40
C TYR A 101 11.69 6.50 1.73
N SER A 102 11.61 6.34 0.43
CA SER A 102 12.74 5.91 -0.39
C SER A 102 13.73 7.06 -0.62
N LYS A 103 14.99 6.69 -0.81
CA LYS A 103 16.07 7.58 -1.26
C LYS A 103 16.74 7.06 -2.53
N THR A 104 16.21 5.96 -3.11
CA THR A 104 16.77 5.26 -4.28
C THR A 104 15.89 5.35 -5.52
N GLY A 105 14.80 6.10 -5.45
CA GLY A 105 13.86 6.31 -6.56
C GLY A 105 12.72 5.30 -6.66
N GLU A 106 12.66 4.31 -5.77
CA GLU A 106 11.67 3.23 -5.77
C GLU A 106 10.59 3.43 -4.70
N GLY A 107 9.36 3.02 -4.96
CA GLY A 107 8.26 3.19 -4.03
C GLY A 107 7.87 4.66 -3.88
N LEU A 108 7.82 5.20 -2.67
CA LEU A 108 7.55 6.62 -2.39
C LEU A 108 8.87 7.33 -2.05
N GLN A 109 9.43 7.99 -3.06
CA GLN A 109 10.67 8.75 -2.93
C GLN A 109 10.41 10.09 -2.23
N ARG A 110 11.30 10.46 -1.31
CA ARG A 110 11.34 11.78 -0.67
C ARG A 110 12.69 12.46 -0.95
N SER A 111 12.61 13.68 -1.45
CA SER A 111 13.77 14.52 -1.75
C SER A 111 13.56 15.91 -1.17
N VAL A 112 14.64 16.54 -0.74
CA VAL A 112 14.69 17.96 -0.39
C VAL A 112 15.50 18.65 -1.49
N ASP A 113 14.91 19.64 -2.15
CA ASP A 113 15.61 20.41 -3.18
C ASP A 113 16.58 21.38 -2.50
N PRO A 114 17.90 21.33 -2.83
CA PRO A 114 18.88 22.23 -2.21
C PRO A 114 18.75 23.69 -2.64
N VAL A 115 17.94 24.03 -3.65
CA VAL A 115 17.74 25.38 -4.14
C VAL A 115 16.68 26.13 -3.33
N ASP A 116 15.56 25.48 -3.04
CA ASP A 116 14.43 26.09 -2.33
C ASP A 116 14.20 25.49 -0.93
N ASN A 117 14.89 24.40 -0.58
CA ASN A 117 14.71 23.61 0.64
C ASN A 117 13.31 23.00 0.80
N GLU A 118 12.53 22.94 -0.28
CA GLU A 118 11.21 22.33 -0.26
C GLU A 118 11.30 20.80 -0.41
N VAL A 119 10.27 20.13 0.10
CA VAL A 119 10.15 18.69 0.05
C VAL A 119 9.33 18.26 -1.15
N TYR A 120 9.89 17.36 -1.94
CA TYR A 120 9.23 16.78 -3.10
C TYR A 120 9.08 15.26 -2.91
N LEU A 121 7.85 14.76 -3.14
CA LEU A 121 7.57 13.33 -3.15
C LEU A 121 7.15 12.90 -4.56
N TYR A 122 7.58 11.74 -4.97
CA TYR A 122 7.04 11.04 -6.14
C TYR A 122 7.01 9.54 -5.91
N SER A 123 6.09 8.86 -6.59
CA SER A 123 5.99 7.40 -6.52
C SER A 123 6.51 6.76 -7.80
N GLN A 124 7.25 5.66 -7.63
CA GLN A 124 7.73 4.80 -8.72
C GLN A 124 7.48 3.34 -8.34
N GLY A 125 6.56 2.68 -9.06
CA GLY A 125 6.08 1.34 -8.73
C GLY A 125 6.60 0.23 -9.64
N GLU A 126 7.11 0.54 -10.82
CA GLU A 126 7.60 -0.46 -11.77
C GLU A 126 8.98 -1.01 -11.36
N THR A 127 9.18 -2.31 -11.40
CA THR A 127 8.23 -3.39 -11.75
C THR A 127 7.54 -4.00 -10.53
N ALA A 128 8.10 -3.90 -9.35
CA ALA A 128 7.66 -4.55 -8.11
C ALA A 128 8.00 -3.68 -6.89
N PHE A 129 7.80 -2.37 -7.01
CA PHE A 129 8.17 -1.42 -5.96
C PHE A 129 6.98 -0.71 -5.33
N ILE A 130 5.75 -0.93 -5.84
CA ILE A 130 4.58 -0.30 -5.25
C ILE A 130 4.31 -0.82 -3.83
N ARG A 131 4.73 -2.04 -3.53
CA ARG A 131 4.73 -2.64 -2.19
C ARG A 131 5.50 -1.83 -1.13
N LYS A 132 6.41 -0.93 -1.56
CA LYS A 132 7.13 0.01 -0.69
C LYS A 132 6.32 1.26 -0.34
N MET A 133 5.20 1.49 -1.03
CA MET A 133 4.31 2.62 -0.80
C MET A 133 3.06 2.19 -0.02
N TYR A 134 2.49 1.04 -0.37
CA TYR A 134 1.34 0.47 0.32
C TYR A 134 1.28 -1.05 0.11
N PRO A 135 0.70 -1.81 1.06
CA PRO A 135 0.49 -3.24 0.90
C PRO A 135 -0.35 -3.57 -0.33
N CYS A 136 0.14 -4.47 -1.17
CA CYS A 136 -0.59 -4.93 -2.37
C CYS A 136 -0.16 -6.33 -2.78
N PHE A 137 -0.95 -6.98 -3.62
CA PHE A 137 -0.48 -8.13 -4.39
C PHE A 137 0.32 -7.58 -5.58
N ASP A 138 1.63 -7.34 -5.37
CA ASP A 138 2.48 -6.61 -6.31
C ASP A 138 2.87 -7.50 -7.50
N GLN A 139 1.86 -7.81 -8.32
CA GLN A 139 1.90 -8.71 -9.44
C GLN A 139 1.09 -8.11 -10.60
N PRO A 140 1.70 -7.84 -11.77
CA PRO A 140 1.09 -7.05 -12.84
C PRO A 140 -0.19 -7.63 -13.45
N ASP A 141 -0.41 -8.94 -13.37
CA ASP A 141 -1.61 -9.62 -13.87
C ASP A 141 -2.78 -9.61 -12.86
N LEU A 142 -2.53 -9.29 -11.59
CA LEU A 142 -3.56 -9.08 -10.57
C LEU A 142 -4.05 -7.62 -10.57
N LYS A 143 -4.74 -7.24 -11.65
CA LYS A 143 -5.29 -5.90 -11.82
C LYS A 143 -6.51 -5.64 -10.95
N ALA A 144 -6.68 -4.38 -10.52
CA ALA A 144 -7.80 -3.95 -9.70
C ALA A 144 -8.16 -2.49 -9.95
N THR A 145 -9.32 -2.06 -9.49
CA THR A 145 -9.63 -0.64 -9.35
C THR A 145 -8.85 -0.05 -8.17
N PHE A 146 -8.56 1.26 -8.23
CA PHE A 146 -7.72 1.91 -7.24
C PHE A 146 -8.29 3.29 -6.89
N THR A 147 -8.36 3.59 -5.59
CA THR A 147 -8.64 4.93 -5.08
C THR A 147 -7.57 5.36 -4.09
N LEU A 148 -7.16 6.62 -4.17
CA LEU A 148 -6.14 7.20 -3.32
C LEU A 148 -6.73 8.32 -2.46
N THR A 149 -6.42 8.30 -1.18
CA THR A 149 -6.55 9.43 -0.27
C THR A 149 -5.17 9.78 0.27
N ALA A 150 -4.79 11.06 0.24
CA ALA A 150 -3.52 11.52 0.80
C ALA A 150 -3.77 12.68 1.77
N ILE A 151 -3.21 12.60 2.96
CA ILE A 151 -3.11 13.70 3.92
C ILE A 151 -1.70 14.27 3.79
N ALA A 152 -1.62 15.56 3.49
CA ALA A 152 -0.36 16.24 3.24
C ALA A 152 -0.34 17.62 3.93
N PRO A 153 0.83 18.25 4.12
CA PRO A 153 0.91 19.63 4.56
C PRO A 153 0.09 20.56 3.65
N LYS A 154 -0.58 21.54 4.22
CA LYS A 154 -1.55 22.40 3.52
C LYS A 154 -0.96 23.15 2.32
N HIS A 155 0.32 23.49 2.38
CA HIS A 155 1.02 24.20 1.29
C HIS A 155 1.42 23.29 0.12
N TRP A 156 1.27 21.95 0.26
CA TRP A 156 1.58 21.01 -0.82
C TRP A 156 0.47 20.93 -1.85
N SER A 157 0.87 20.66 -3.08
CA SER A 157 -0.02 20.21 -4.15
C SER A 157 0.14 18.72 -4.33
N VAL A 158 -0.97 17.99 -4.33
CA VAL A 158 -0.97 16.53 -4.52
C VAL A 158 -1.57 16.21 -5.88
N ILE A 159 -0.86 15.39 -6.65
CA ILE A 159 -1.25 14.95 -8.00
C ILE A 159 -1.29 13.42 -8.02
N SER A 160 -2.27 12.86 -8.69
CA SER A 160 -2.42 11.43 -8.93
C SER A 160 -2.85 11.17 -10.37
N ASN A 161 -2.91 9.90 -10.76
CA ASN A 161 -3.36 9.49 -12.10
C ASN A 161 -4.86 9.75 -12.35
N SER A 162 -5.62 10.02 -11.31
CA SER A 162 -7.04 10.36 -11.39
C SER A 162 -7.30 11.80 -10.95
N PRO A 163 -8.39 12.42 -11.41
CA PRO A 163 -8.78 13.75 -10.94
C PRO A 163 -9.10 13.77 -9.44
N VAL A 164 -8.87 14.92 -8.82
CA VAL A 164 -9.30 15.17 -7.45
C VAL A 164 -10.83 15.09 -7.38
N ALA A 165 -11.34 14.23 -6.52
CA ALA A 165 -12.75 14.12 -6.21
C ALA A 165 -13.17 15.07 -5.09
N GLU A 166 -12.28 15.23 -4.10
CA GLU A 166 -12.53 16.06 -2.93
C GLU A 166 -11.23 16.55 -2.31
N LYS A 167 -11.24 17.78 -1.81
CA LYS A 167 -10.15 18.37 -1.05
C LYS A 167 -10.74 18.99 0.22
N VAL A 168 -10.23 18.59 1.40
CA VAL A 168 -10.73 19.05 2.70
C VAL A 168 -9.56 19.54 3.55
N ASP A 169 -9.65 20.78 4.01
CA ASP A 169 -8.70 21.29 4.99
C ASP A 169 -8.97 20.65 6.35
N LEU A 170 -7.93 20.13 6.96
CA LEU A 170 -7.92 19.55 8.30
C LEU A 170 -7.28 20.52 9.30
N ALA A 171 -7.34 20.18 10.59
CA ALA A 171 -6.57 20.87 11.61
C ALA A 171 -5.04 20.72 11.38
N ASP A 172 -4.24 21.49 12.11
CA ASP A 172 -2.77 21.41 12.13
C ASP A 172 -2.11 21.61 10.76
N ASP A 173 -2.62 22.55 9.97
CA ASP A 173 -2.11 22.92 8.64
C ASP A 173 -1.95 21.70 7.68
N LYS A 174 -2.92 20.80 7.73
CA LYS A 174 -3.01 19.64 6.85
C LYS A 174 -4.17 19.76 5.87
N THR A 175 -4.08 19.06 4.77
CA THR A 175 -5.15 18.92 3.79
C THR A 175 -5.28 17.47 3.37
N GLN A 176 -6.50 16.97 3.34
CA GLN A 176 -6.83 15.68 2.77
C GLN A 176 -7.24 15.83 1.31
N TRP A 177 -6.64 15.06 0.47
CA TRP A 177 -6.94 14.95 -0.96
C TRP A 177 -7.51 13.55 -1.23
N ARG A 178 -8.69 13.47 -1.82
CA ARG A 178 -9.29 12.21 -2.28
C ARG A 178 -9.39 12.24 -3.80
N PHE A 179 -8.91 11.19 -4.43
CA PHE A 179 -8.93 11.01 -5.88
C PHE A 179 -10.04 10.04 -6.29
N LYS A 180 -10.51 10.16 -7.55
CA LYS A 180 -11.55 9.29 -8.13
C LYS A 180 -11.03 7.88 -8.35
#